data_751c14d70022d988cc174fec1e9c85b0
#
_entry.id   751c14d70022d988cc174fec1e9c85b0
#
_cell.length_a   1.000
_cell.length_b   1.000
_cell.length_c   1.000
_cell.angle_alpha   90.00
_cell.angle_beta   90.00
_cell.angle_gamma   90.00
#
_symmetry.space_group_name_H-M   'P 1'
#
loop_
_entity.id
_entity.type
_entity.pdbx_description
1 polymer ?
#
loop_
_entity_poly.entity_id
_entity_poly.type
_entity_poly.pdbx_seq_one_letter_code
_entity_poly.pdbx_strand_id
1 'polypeptide(L)'
;MKTRLLAFTALLSAALSCAADPVLEAAAKEPGAQVTPSGLVFRSLKDGTGASPKASDTVKVHYRGTFPDGREFDSSYKRNEPAEFPLGAVIPCWTEGVQKIKVGGKAKLTCPSTIAYGARGAGNAIPPNATLLFEVELLAIAGK
;
A
#
# COMPACT_ATOMS: atom_id res chain seq x y z
N MET A 1 -19.74 31.59 -30.45
CA MET A 1 -19.91 31.25 -29.90
C MET A 1 -19.88 30.62 -29.34
N LYS A 2 -19.59 30.39 -29.14
CA LYS A 2 -19.67 29.89 -28.44
C LYS A 2 -19.48 29.04 -27.80
N THR A 3 -19.26 28.75 -27.70
CA THR A 3 -19.27 28.05 -26.98
C THR A 3 -18.88 27.37 -26.38
N ARG A 4 -18.85 27.19 -26.30
CA ARG A 4 -18.75 26.60 -25.59
C ARG A 4 -18.35 25.90 -24.95
N LEU A 5 -18.09 25.71 -24.96
CA LEU A 5 -17.95 25.05 -24.25
C LEU A 5 -17.80 24.53 -23.47
N LEU A 6 -17.92 24.42 -23.44
CA LEU A 6 -18.05 23.91 -22.53
C LEU A 6 -17.90 23.24 -21.92
N ALA A 7 -17.95 23.16 -22.05
CA ALA A 7 -18.09 22.57 -21.38
C ALA A 7 -17.89 21.84 -20.95
N PHE A 8 -17.80 21.68 -21.00
CA PHE A 8 -17.96 20.91 -20.45
C PHE A 8 -17.39 20.44 -19.87
N THR A 9 -17.22 20.34 -19.98
CA THR A 9 -16.80 19.62 -19.50
C THR A 9 -16.54 19.36 -18.37
N ALA A 10 -16.37 19.57 -18.13
CA ALA A 10 -16.27 19.36 -16.88
C ALA A 10 -17.00 18.42 -16.29
N LEU A 11 -17.73 18.26 -16.54
CA LEU A 11 -18.48 17.44 -16.00
C LEU A 11 -18.05 16.22 -15.70
N LEU A 12 -17.49 15.78 -16.28
CA LEU A 12 -17.10 14.61 -16.07
C LEU A 12 -16.34 14.41 -14.98
N SER A 13 -15.64 15.21 -14.67
CA SER A 13 -14.79 14.99 -13.57
C SER A 13 -15.49 14.75 -12.33
N ALA A 14 -16.63 15.23 -12.23
CA ALA A 14 -17.37 15.02 -11.02
C ALA A 14 -17.60 13.57 -10.78
N ALA A 15 -17.92 12.88 -11.78
CA ALA A 15 -18.20 11.48 -11.58
C ALA A 15 -16.99 10.72 -11.11
N LEU A 16 -15.86 11.15 -11.56
CA LEU A 16 -14.71 10.48 -11.13
C LEU A 16 -14.37 10.73 -9.72
N SER A 17 -14.65 11.90 -9.26
CA SER A 17 -14.29 12.23 -7.91
C SER A 17 -15.02 11.40 -6.89
N CYS A 18 -16.16 10.86 -7.23
CA CYS A 18 -16.88 10.02 -6.30
C CYS A 18 -16.09 8.81 -5.88
N ALA A 19 -15.34 8.26 -6.79
CA ALA A 19 -14.57 7.08 -6.49
C ALA A 19 -13.18 7.41 -6.03
N ALA A 20 -12.80 8.65 -6.08
CA ALA A 20 -11.42 9.01 -5.81
C ALA A 20 -11.16 9.11 -4.33
N ASP A 21 -10.05 8.53 -3.93
CA ASP A 21 -9.53 8.68 -2.59
C ASP A 21 -8.35 9.63 -2.70
N PRO A 22 -8.41 10.80 -2.07
CA PRO A 22 -7.31 11.78 -2.18
C PRO A 22 -5.97 11.22 -1.75
N VAL A 23 -5.96 10.29 -0.79
CA VAL A 23 -4.74 9.68 -0.32
C VAL A 23 -4.12 8.83 -1.43
N LEU A 24 -4.94 8.03 -2.11
CA LEU A 24 -4.46 7.20 -3.20
C LEU A 24 -4.01 8.04 -4.39
N GLU A 25 -4.75 9.10 -4.68
CA GLU A 25 -4.38 10.00 -5.77
C GLU A 25 -3.05 10.68 -5.51
N ALA A 26 -2.84 11.14 -4.30
CA ALA A 26 -1.58 11.78 -3.94
C ALA A 26 -0.42 10.80 -4.01
N ALA A 27 -0.64 9.58 -3.52
CA ALA A 27 0.39 8.55 -3.56
C ALA A 27 0.76 8.19 -4.99
N ALA A 28 -0.22 8.14 -5.88
CA ALA A 28 0.01 7.77 -7.28
C ALA A 28 0.86 8.82 -8.01
N LYS A 29 0.88 10.04 -7.51
CA LYS A 29 1.66 11.11 -8.13
C LYS A 29 3.08 11.21 -7.60
N GLU A 30 3.42 10.43 -6.59
CA GLU A 30 4.77 10.46 -6.06
C GLU A 30 5.76 9.91 -7.08
N PRO A 31 7.00 10.42 -7.11
CA PRO A 31 7.99 9.92 -8.07
C PRO A 31 8.21 8.42 -7.89
N GLY A 32 8.16 7.69 -8.98
CA GLY A 32 8.38 6.25 -8.96
C GLY A 32 7.19 5.42 -8.54
N ALA A 33 6.06 6.04 -8.24
CA ALA A 33 4.86 5.31 -7.82
C ALA A 33 4.26 4.52 -8.98
N GLN A 34 3.79 3.31 -8.67
CA GLN A 34 3.11 2.44 -9.62
C GLN A 34 1.76 2.07 -9.06
N VAL A 35 0.72 2.21 -9.86
CA VAL A 35 -0.63 1.82 -9.46
C VAL A 35 -0.95 0.49 -10.12
N THR A 36 -1.31 -0.50 -9.31
CA THR A 36 -1.63 -1.83 -9.85
C THR A 36 -3.13 -1.94 -10.11
N PRO A 37 -3.56 -2.96 -10.87
CA PRO A 37 -4.99 -3.13 -11.13
C PRO A 37 -5.84 -3.31 -9.89
N SER A 38 -5.27 -3.78 -8.77
CA SER A 38 -6.01 -3.92 -7.52
C SER A 38 -6.19 -2.59 -6.80
N GLY A 39 -5.53 -1.54 -7.25
CA GLY A 39 -5.58 -0.23 -6.61
C GLY A 39 -4.43 0.04 -5.67
N LEU A 40 -3.55 -0.93 -5.46
CA LEU A 40 -2.36 -0.73 -4.64
C LEU A 40 -1.47 0.31 -5.31
N VAL A 41 -0.98 1.26 -4.53
CA VAL A 41 0.06 2.18 -5.00
C VAL A 41 1.38 1.74 -4.37
N PHE A 42 2.29 1.30 -5.22
CA PHE A 42 3.60 0.79 -4.81
C PHE A 42 4.68 1.79 -5.18
N ARG A 43 5.55 2.10 -4.23
CA ARG A 43 6.69 2.97 -4.50
C ARG A 43 7.93 2.39 -3.85
N SER A 44 8.96 2.13 -4.65
CA SER A 44 10.22 1.65 -4.11
C SER A 44 10.96 2.81 -3.44
N LEU A 45 11.34 2.62 -2.20
CA LEU A 45 12.14 3.60 -1.46
C LEU A 45 13.61 3.25 -1.50
N LYS A 46 13.91 1.97 -1.62
CA LYS A 46 15.28 1.47 -1.74
C LYS A 46 15.22 0.17 -2.50
N ASP A 47 16.00 0.04 -3.54
CA ASP A 47 16.05 -1.20 -4.31
C ASP A 47 16.91 -2.23 -3.59
N GLY A 48 16.40 -3.44 -3.48
CA GLY A 48 17.16 -4.54 -2.94
C GLY A 48 17.94 -5.23 -4.04
N THR A 49 18.82 -6.12 -3.63
CA THR A 49 19.67 -6.85 -4.56
C THR A 49 19.42 -8.36 -4.52
N GLY A 50 18.62 -8.83 -3.56
CA GLY A 50 18.36 -10.24 -3.42
C GLY A 50 17.15 -10.70 -4.22
N ALA A 51 16.62 -11.85 -3.84
CA ALA A 51 15.47 -12.42 -4.51
C ALA A 51 14.19 -11.72 -4.09
N SER A 52 13.17 -11.83 -4.93
CA SER A 52 11.81 -11.40 -4.59
C SER A 52 11.03 -12.61 -4.06
N PRO A 53 10.20 -12.43 -3.04
CA PRO A 53 9.42 -13.55 -2.51
C PRO A 53 8.25 -13.89 -3.40
N LYS A 54 7.73 -15.09 -3.21
CA LYS A 54 6.49 -15.55 -3.84
C LYS A 54 5.37 -15.55 -2.82
N ALA A 55 4.14 -15.64 -3.29
CA ALA A 55 2.98 -15.66 -2.40
C ALA A 55 3.02 -16.81 -1.40
N SER A 56 3.72 -17.89 -1.72
CA SER A 56 3.85 -19.04 -0.82
C SER A 56 5.00 -18.91 0.17
N ASP A 57 5.80 -17.87 0.07
CA ASP A 57 6.95 -17.70 0.94
C ASP A 57 6.57 -17.03 2.26
N THR A 58 7.40 -17.29 3.28
CA THR A 58 7.34 -16.56 4.55
C THR A 58 8.46 -15.52 4.51
N VAL A 59 8.13 -14.29 4.85
CA VAL A 59 9.07 -13.19 4.77
C VAL A 59 9.38 -12.64 6.15
N LYS A 60 10.60 -12.15 6.31
CA LYS A 60 11.02 -11.46 7.51
C LYS A 60 11.18 -9.99 7.16
N VAL A 61 10.44 -9.15 7.86
CA VAL A 61 10.35 -7.73 7.51
C VAL A 61 10.43 -6.85 8.73
N HIS A 62 10.87 -5.62 8.53
CA HIS A 62 10.54 -4.51 9.40
C HIS A 62 9.48 -3.69 8.69
N TYR A 63 8.53 -3.16 9.45
CA TYR A 63 7.45 -2.40 8.85
C TYR A 63 6.89 -1.36 9.81
N ARG A 64 6.21 -0.40 9.23
CA ARG A 64 5.51 0.64 9.96
C ARG A 64 4.21 0.93 9.22
N GLY A 65 3.09 0.83 9.94
CA GLY A 65 1.78 1.13 9.36
C GLY A 65 1.22 2.40 9.96
N THR A 66 0.71 3.27 9.10
CA THR A 66 0.14 4.54 9.52
C THR A 66 -1.18 4.80 8.83
N PHE A 67 -1.98 5.66 9.44
CA PHE A 67 -3.17 6.21 8.81
C PHE A 67 -2.75 7.41 7.96
N PRO A 68 -3.64 7.89 7.07
CA PRO A 68 -3.31 9.05 6.25
C PRO A 68 -2.94 10.31 7.04
N ASP A 69 -3.43 10.44 8.27
CA ASP A 69 -3.10 11.59 9.11
C ASP A 69 -1.76 11.45 9.80
N GLY A 70 -1.04 10.35 9.55
CA GLY A 70 0.29 10.13 10.12
C GLY A 70 0.31 9.34 11.42
N ARG A 71 -0.85 9.05 12.02
CA ARG A 71 -0.87 8.25 13.25
C ARG A 71 -0.41 6.83 12.93
N GLU A 72 0.50 6.33 13.74
CA GLU A 72 1.01 4.98 13.60
C GLU A 72 0.08 4.01 14.33
N PHE A 73 -0.31 2.93 13.65
CA PHE A 73 -1.14 1.92 14.31
C PHE A 73 -0.36 0.64 14.59
N ASP A 74 0.79 0.45 13.97
CA ASP A 74 1.62 -0.71 14.22
C ASP A 74 3.02 -0.47 13.69
N SER A 75 4.03 -1.09 14.34
CA SER A 75 5.41 -0.94 13.90
C SER A 75 6.28 -2.00 14.53
N SER A 76 7.04 -2.70 13.70
CA SER A 76 8.05 -3.62 14.20
C SER A 76 9.25 -2.87 14.74
N TYR A 77 9.52 -1.68 14.23
CA TYR A 77 10.63 -0.86 14.73
C TYR A 77 10.40 -0.49 16.19
N LYS A 78 9.14 -0.23 16.55
CA LYS A 78 8.80 0.14 17.91
C LYS A 78 9.08 -1.00 18.88
N ARG A 79 8.95 -2.23 18.42
CA ARG A 79 9.23 -3.41 19.22
C ARG A 79 10.70 -3.84 19.14
N ASN A 80 11.48 -3.18 18.28
CA ASN A 80 12.89 -3.53 18.02
C ASN A 80 13.05 -4.98 17.59
N GLU A 81 12.10 -5.49 16.85
CA GLU A 81 12.11 -6.90 16.48
C GLU A 81 11.43 -7.09 15.14
N PRO A 82 12.14 -7.69 14.15
CA PRO A 82 11.48 -7.96 12.87
C PRO A 82 10.35 -8.96 13.04
N ALA A 83 9.39 -8.87 12.15
CA ALA A 83 8.25 -9.77 12.15
C ALA A 83 8.37 -10.75 10.99
N GLU A 84 7.85 -11.95 11.17
CA GLU A 84 7.78 -12.95 10.11
C GLU A 84 6.33 -13.22 9.76
N PHE A 85 6.02 -13.21 8.46
CA PHE A 85 4.67 -13.45 7.99
C PHE A 85 4.69 -14.36 6.78
N PRO A 86 3.79 -15.36 6.73
CA PRO A 86 3.53 -16.04 5.48
C PRO A 86 2.74 -15.11 4.56
N LEU A 87 3.24 -14.88 3.35
CA LEU A 87 2.62 -13.91 2.45
C LEU A 87 1.21 -14.29 2.03
N GLY A 88 0.87 -15.56 2.10
CA GLY A 88 -0.48 -15.99 1.78
C GLY A 88 -1.49 -15.74 2.89
N ALA A 89 -1.04 -15.31 4.07
CA ALA A 89 -1.89 -15.14 5.23
C ALA A 89 -1.98 -13.70 5.74
N VAL A 90 -1.53 -12.75 4.94
CA VAL A 90 -1.62 -11.33 5.28
C VAL A 90 -2.64 -10.63 4.39
N ILE A 91 -2.88 -9.35 4.63
CA ILE A 91 -3.84 -8.62 3.81
C ILE A 91 -3.40 -8.61 2.35
N PRO A 92 -4.35 -8.57 1.41
CA PRO A 92 -4.00 -8.69 0.00
C PRO A 92 -2.98 -7.68 -0.51
N CYS A 93 -3.00 -6.44 0.00
CA CYS A 93 -2.04 -5.45 -0.48
C CYS A 93 -0.61 -5.85 -0.12
N TRP A 94 -0.41 -6.54 1.00
CA TRP A 94 0.90 -7.06 1.37
C TRP A 94 1.29 -8.26 0.52
N THR A 95 0.33 -9.17 0.30
CA THR A 95 0.60 -10.34 -0.54
C THR A 95 1.09 -9.89 -1.91
N GLU A 96 0.44 -8.90 -2.46
CA GLU A 96 0.83 -8.37 -3.76
C GLU A 96 2.09 -7.51 -3.69
N GLY A 97 2.12 -6.57 -2.76
CA GLY A 97 3.18 -5.55 -2.73
C GLY A 97 4.53 -6.08 -2.33
N VAL A 98 4.57 -6.97 -1.33
CA VAL A 98 5.86 -7.48 -0.84
C VAL A 98 6.55 -8.34 -1.90
N GLN A 99 5.79 -8.98 -2.79
CA GLN A 99 6.38 -9.74 -3.89
C GLN A 99 7.15 -8.85 -4.86
N LYS A 100 6.92 -7.55 -4.83
CA LYS A 100 7.62 -6.60 -5.66
C LYS A 100 8.91 -6.07 -5.03
N ILE A 101 9.17 -6.43 -3.78
CA ILE A 101 10.36 -5.97 -3.05
C ILE A 101 11.40 -7.09 -3.08
N LYS A 102 12.65 -6.74 -3.36
CA LYS A 102 13.75 -7.70 -3.27
C LYS A 102 14.39 -7.62 -1.90
N VAL A 103 14.99 -8.72 -1.46
CA VAL A 103 15.68 -8.73 -0.17
C VAL A 103 16.70 -7.60 -0.12
N GLY A 104 16.68 -6.84 0.95
CA GLY A 104 17.49 -5.65 1.12
C GLY A 104 16.78 -4.38 0.69
N GLY A 105 15.61 -4.50 0.10
CA GLY A 105 14.86 -3.34 -0.38
C GLY A 105 13.83 -2.85 0.61
N LYS A 106 13.29 -1.68 0.33
CA LYS A 106 12.27 -1.05 1.14
C LYS A 106 11.27 -0.37 0.22
N ALA A 107 10.01 -0.45 0.54
CA ALA A 107 8.96 0.15 -0.28
C ALA A 107 7.85 0.74 0.56
N LYS A 108 7.12 1.65 -0.06
CA LYS A 108 5.92 2.22 0.52
C LYS A 108 4.73 1.63 -0.20
N LEU A 109 3.79 1.10 0.57
CA LEU A 109 2.54 0.56 0.04
C LEU A 109 1.40 1.43 0.53
N THR A 110 0.64 2.01 -0.40
CA THR A 110 -0.58 2.72 -0.04
C THR A 110 -1.72 1.81 -0.44
N CYS A 111 -2.44 1.31 0.55
CA CYS A 111 -3.41 0.24 0.39
C CYS A 111 -4.82 0.76 0.50
N PRO A 112 -5.61 0.71 -0.58
CA PRO A 112 -7.03 1.01 -0.44
C PRO A 112 -7.68 -0.03 0.46
N SER A 113 -8.74 0.36 1.14
CA SER A 113 -9.38 -0.53 2.11
C SER A 113 -9.80 -1.86 1.52
N THR A 114 -10.16 -1.89 0.24
CA THR A 114 -10.63 -3.12 -0.40
C THR A 114 -9.59 -4.23 -0.42
N ILE A 115 -8.32 -3.88 -0.33
CA ILE A 115 -7.25 -4.89 -0.25
C ILE A 115 -6.51 -4.80 1.08
N ALA A 116 -7.10 -4.14 2.06
CA ALA A 116 -6.61 -4.07 3.44
C ALA A 116 -7.64 -4.73 4.35
N TYR A 117 -8.29 -3.97 5.19
CA TYR A 117 -9.25 -4.56 6.15
C TYR A 117 -10.70 -4.30 5.78
N GLY A 118 -10.95 -3.63 4.66
CA GLY A 118 -12.27 -3.49 4.07
C GLY A 118 -13.28 -2.77 4.94
N ALA A 119 -14.54 -3.09 4.71
CA ALA A 119 -15.65 -2.47 5.42
C ALA A 119 -15.74 -2.93 6.87
N ARG A 120 -15.09 -4.04 7.20
CA ARG A 120 -15.12 -4.56 8.57
C ARG A 120 -14.10 -3.86 9.47
N GLY A 121 -12.95 -3.46 8.91
CA GLY A 121 -11.86 -2.95 9.72
C GLY A 121 -11.22 -4.07 10.54
N ALA A 122 -10.53 -3.70 11.61
CA ALA A 122 -9.84 -4.66 12.47
C ALA A 122 -9.96 -4.20 13.92
N GLY A 123 -11.04 -4.59 14.56
CA GLY A 123 -11.27 -4.28 15.97
C GLY A 123 -11.19 -2.80 16.24
N ASN A 124 -10.52 -2.44 17.33
CA ASN A 124 -10.34 -1.04 17.69
C ASN A 124 -9.16 -0.39 17.00
N ALA A 125 -8.35 -1.18 16.31
CA ALA A 125 -7.13 -0.65 15.71
C ALA A 125 -7.38 -0.03 14.35
N ILE A 126 -8.20 -0.66 13.50
CA ILE A 126 -8.42 -0.20 12.15
C ILE A 126 -9.91 0.05 11.94
N PRO A 127 -10.30 1.30 11.64
CA PRO A 127 -11.71 1.58 11.38
C PRO A 127 -12.17 1.01 10.03
N PRO A 128 -13.48 0.93 9.81
CA PRO A 128 -13.99 0.49 8.52
C PRO A 128 -13.55 1.40 7.38
N ASN A 129 -13.32 0.81 6.24
CA ASN A 129 -13.02 1.53 5.00
C ASN A 129 -11.79 2.42 5.07
N ALA A 130 -10.79 2.01 5.87
CA ALA A 130 -9.58 2.82 6.05
C ALA A 130 -8.55 2.53 4.97
N THR A 131 -8.03 3.59 4.36
CA THR A 131 -6.86 3.51 3.51
C THR A 131 -5.64 3.52 4.41
N LEU A 132 -4.72 2.60 4.19
CA LEU A 132 -3.57 2.42 5.07
C LEU A 132 -2.27 2.62 4.31
N LEU A 133 -1.27 3.16 5.01
CA LEU A 133 0.06 3.34 4.45
C LEU A 133 1.03 2.45 5.21
N PHE A 134 1.85 1.72 4.47
CA PHE A 134 2.88 0.89 5.07
C PHE A 134 4.24 1.21 4.45
N GLU A 135 5.27 1.23 5.30
CA GLU A 135 6.64 1.13 4.83
C GLU A 135 7.12 -0.24 5.23
N VAL A 136 7.63 -0.99 4.26
CA VAL A 136 8.05 -2.38 4.49
C VAL A 136 9.47 -2.55 4.00
N GLU A 137 10.32 -3.02 4.87
CA GLU A 137 11.69 -3.37 4.54
C GLU A 137 11.81 -4.88 4.55
N LEU A 138 12.20 -5.47 3.42
CA LEU A 138 12.31 -6.91 3.31
C LEU A 138 13.71 -7.35 3.70
N LEU A 139 13.81 -8.05 4.83
CA LEU A 139 15.08 -8.46 5.37
C LEU A 139 15.52 -9.82 4.88
N ALA A 140 14.58 -10.76 4.76
CA ALA A 140 14.91 -12.12 4.35
C ALA A 140 13.65 -12.86 3.91
N ILE A 141 13.87 -13.95 3.17
CA ILE A 141 12.82 -14.89 2.80
C ILE A 141 13.19 -16.20 3.48
N ALA A 142 12.29 -16.74 4.29
CA ALA A 142 12.57 -17.94 5.05
C ALA A 142 12.93 -19.10 4.12
N GLY A 143 13.97 -19.82 4.46
CA GLY A 143 14.42 -20.96 3.67
C GLY A 143 15.21 -20.61 2.43
N LYS A 144 15.57 -19.36 2.26
CA LYS A 144 16.32 -18.93 1.08
C LYS A 144 17.61 -18.24 1.41
#